data_67629761956f6377ed60961b3f96eb03
#
_entry.id   67629761956f6377ed60961b3f96eb03
#
_cell.length_a   1.000
_cell.length_b   1.000
_cell.length_c   1.000
_cell.angle_alpha   90.00
_cell.angle_beta   90.00
_cell.angle_gamma   90.00
#
_symmetry.space_group_name_H-M   'P 1'
#
loop_
_entity.id
_entity.type
_entity.pdbx_description
1 polymer ?
#
loop_
_entity_poly.entity_id
_entity_poly.type
_entity_poly.pdbx_seq_one_letter_code
_entity_poly.pdbx_strand_id
1 'polypeptide(L)'
;MAGKLIIFSAPSGSGKSTIIDYLLTQNLNLAFSISATSRAPRGTEQNGVEYFFLTPEEFKQRIANNEFLEYEEVYKDRFYGTLKAQVEKQLAAGQNVIFDVDVVGGCNIKKFYGDRALSVFIQPPSLEELRKRLTGRGTDAPEVIESRLAKATFELSYAEKFDVVIVNDNLEKAQAEALKTIRDFIQQ
;
A
#
# COMPACT_ATOMS: atom_id res chain seq x y z
N MET A 1 3.21 -20.26 -12.85
CA MET A 1 1.89 -19.79 -12.33
C MET A 1 1.88 -18.27 -12.39
N ALA A 2 0.74 -17.65 -12.66
CA ALA A 2 0.63 -16.19 -12.59
C ALA A 2 0.83 -15.74 -11.13
N GLY A 3 1.45 -14.58 -10.92
CA GLY A 3 1.63 -14.01 -9.60
C GLY A 3 0.31 -13.62 -8.93
N LYS A 4 0.34 -13.33 -7.65
CA LYS A 4 -0.79 -12.88 -6.83
C LYS A 4 -0.56 -11.48 -6.29
N LEU A 5 -1.61 -10.84 -5.80
CA LEU A 5 -1.54 -9.49 -5.25
C LEU A 5 -1.67 -9.54 -3.72
N ILE A 6 -0.87 -8.72 -3.06
CA ILE A 6 -0.93 -8.50 -1.61
C ILE A 6 -1.12 -7.00 -1.37
N ILE A 7 -2.24 -6.63 -0.77
CA ILE A 7 -2.61 -5.25 -0.53
C ILE A 7 -2.44 -4.95 0.94
N PHE A 8 -1.59 -3.99 1.28
CA PHE A 8 -1.39 -3.52 2.65
C PHE A 8 -2.00 -2.14 2.84
N SER A 9 -2.74 -1.99 3.92
CA SER A 9 -3.19 -0.69 4.43
C SER A 9 -3.03 -0.65 5.95
N ALA A 10 -2.80 0.53 6.48
CA ALA A 10 -2.63 0.75 7.91
C ALA A 10 -2.67 2.23 8.24
N PRO A 11 -3.05 2.61 9.45
CA PRO A 11 -2.79 3.95 9.97
C PRO A 11 -1.28 4.24 10.01
N SER A 12 -0.93 5.52 9.78
CA SER A 12 0.46 5.98 9.91
C SER A 12 0.99 5.68 11.31
N GLY A 13 2.15 5.02 11.40
CA GLY A 13 2.74 4.63 12.69
C GLY A 13 2.41 3.22 13.18
N SER A 14 1.62 2.45 12.41
CA SER A 14 1.26 1.06 12.76
C SER A 14 2.38 0.04 12.52
N GLY A 15 3.50 0.44 11.87
CA GLY A 15 4.62 -0.46 11.55
C GLY A 15 4.50 -1.20 10.23
N LYS A 16 3.58 -0.79 9.34
CA LYS A 16 3.36 -1.39 8.03
C LYS A 16 4.63 -1.52 7.20
N SER A 17 5.37 -0.41 7.01
CA SER A 17 6.60 -0.40 6.20
C SER A 17 7.64 -1.39 6.72
N THR A 18 7.84 -1.46 8.04
CA THR A 18 8.77 -2.41 8.66
C THR A 18 8.38 -3.87 8.40
N ILE A 19 7.08 -4.17 8.40
CA ILE A 19 6.57 -5.51 8.07
C ILE A 19 6.77 -5.80 6.59
N ILE A 20 6.46 -4.86 5.70
CA ILE A 20 6.65 -5.02 4.25
C ILE A 20 8.14 -5.21 3.92
N ASP A 21 9.03 -4.40 4.49
CA ASP A 21 10.49 -4.52 4.29
C ASP A 21 11.00 -5.91 4.71
N TYR A 22 10.51 -6.43 5.84
CA TYR A 22 10.81 -7.80 6.26
C TYR A 22 10.33 -8.83 5.24
N LEU A 23 9.09 -8.71 4.74
CA LEU A 23 8.53 -9.64 3.76
C LEU A 23 9.30 -9.64 2.43
N LEU A 24 9.81 -8.49 2.00
CA LEU A 24 10.63 -8.37 0.81
C LEU A 24 11.96 -9.12 0.92
N THR A 25 12.48 -9.35 2.13
CA THR A 25 13.68 -10.18 2.35
C THR A 25 13.40 -11.68 2.29
N GLN A 26 12.13 -12.08 2.30
CA GLN A 26 11.72 -13.49 2.26
C GLN A 26 11.64 -14.00 0.82
N ASN A 27 11.88 -15.29 0.62
CA ASN A 27 11.85 -15.89 -0.72
C ASN A 27 10.39 -16.12 -1.20
N LEU A 28 9.66 -15.03 -1.45
CA LEU A 28 8.26 -15.02 -1.87
C LEU A 28 8.04 -14.45 -3.26
N ASN A 29 9.10 -14.13 -4.00
CA ASN A 29 9.05 -13.43 -5.29
C ASN A 29 8.16 -12.18 -5.27
N LEU A 30 8.30 -11.38 -4.20
CA LEU A 30 7.54 -10.15 -3.99
C LEU A 30 8.21 -8.97 -4.69
N ALA A 31 7.40 -8.13 -5.32
CA ALA A 31 7.82 -6.85 -5.90
C ALA A 31 6.76 -5.78 -5.60
N PHE A 32 7.19 -4.54 -5.41
CA PHE A 32 6.25 -3.43 -5.30
C PHE A 32 5.56 -3.14 -6.62
N SER A 33 4.29 -2.72 -6.54
CA SER A 33 3.63 -2.01 -7.62
C SER A 33 4.27 -0.64 -7.79
N ILE A 34 4.77 -0.36 -9.00
CA ILE A 34 5.35 0.96 -9.32
C ILE A 34 4.21 1.87 -9.78
N SER A 35 3.94 2.91 -8.99
CA SER A 35 2.91 3.89 -9.29
C SER A 35 3.29 4.81 -10.45
N ALA A 36 2.30 5.35 -11.14
CA ALA A 36 2.46 6.47 -12.06
C ALA A 36 2.26 7.80 -11.32
N THR A 37 2.92 8.84 -11.80
CA THR A 37 2.74 10.20 -11.28
C THR A 37 2.86 11.24 -12.39
N SER A 38 2.16 12.36 -12.25
CA SER A 38 2.26 13.49 -13.17
C SER A 38 3.28 14.57 -12.74
N ARG A 39 3.95 14.38 -11.60
CA ARG A 39 5.06 15.27 -11.24
C ARG A 39 6.34 14.91 -11.99
N ALA A 40 7.20 15.90 -12.17
CA ALA A 40 8.53 15.66 -12.71
C ALA A 40 9.38 14.79 -11.75
N PRO A 41 10.32 13.99 -12.29
CA PRO A 41 11.32 13.29 -11.49
C PRO A 41 12.11 14.25 -10.58
N ARG A 42 12.52 13.76 -9.41
CA ARG A 42 13.35 14.50 -8.47
C ARG A 42 14.72 13.83 -8.34
N GLY A 43 15.77 14.64 -8.37
CA GLY A 43 17.14 14.13 -8.20
C GLY A 43 17.47 13.02 -9.21
N THR A 44 17.73 11.83 -8.70
CA THR A 44 18.15 10.65 -9.47
C THR A 44 17.00 9.68 -9.80
N GLU A 45 15.75 10.05 -9.54
CA GLU A 45 14.58 9.22 -9.84
C GLU A 45 14.51 8.87 -11.34
N GLN A 46 14.23 7.59 -11.63
CA GLN A 46 14.21 7.07 -13.00
C GLN A 46 12.81 6.55 -13.36
N ASN A 47 12.42 6.78 -14.61
CA ASN A 47 11.15 6.29 -15.12
C ASN A 47 11.09 4.75 -15.12
N GLY A 48 10.04 4.21 -14.50
CA GLY A 48 9.85 2.77 -14.36
C GLY A 48 10.61 2.13 -13.21
N VAL A 49 11.32 2.91 -12.39
CA VAL A 49 12.00 2.47 -11.17
C VAL A 49 11.25 2.97 -9.94
N GLU A 50 11.30 4.27 -9.65
CA GLU A 50 10.54 4.85 -8.53
C GLU A 50 9.09 5.12 -8.92
N TYR A 51 8.87 5.66 -10.12
CA TYR A 51 7.57 5.94 -10.69
C TYR A 51 7.57 5.78 -12.21
N PHE A 52 6.38 5.61 -12.79
CA PHE A 52 6.13 5.92 -14.20
C PHE A 52 5.77 7.41 -14.29
N PHE A 53 6.67 8.22 -14.83
CA PHE A 53 6.48 9.66 -14.97
C PHE A 53 5.70 9.95 -16.24
N LEU A 54 4.55 10.61 -16.07
CA LEU A 54 3.64 11.04 -17.13
C LEU A 54 3.49 12.55 -17.10
N THR A 55 3.07 13.17 -18.19
CA THR A 55 2.57 14.55 -18.13
C THR A 55 1.16 14.58 -17.49
N PRO A 56 0.70 15.73 -16.95
CA PRO A 56 -0.68 15.83 -16.45
C PRO A 56 -1.73 15.49 -17.52
N GLU A 57 -1.48 15.88 -18.77
CA GLU A 57 -2.35 15.60 -19.91
C GLU A 57 -2.41 14.11 -20.22
N GLU A 58 -1.27 13.43 -20.27
CA GLU A 58 -1.19 11.98 -20.46
C GLU A 58 -1.88 11.23 -19.30
N PHE A 59 -1.70 11.72 -18.07
CA PHE A 59 -2.34 11.11 -16.90
C PHE A 59 -3.87 11.22 -17.00
N LYS A 60 -4.40 12.41 -17.31
CA LYS A 60 -5.84 12.64 -17.51
C LYS A 60 -6.41 11.82 -18.66
N GLN A 61 -5.67 11.68 -19.75
CA GLN A 61 -6.09 10.84 -20.88
C GLN A 61 -6.21 9.38 -20.47
N ARG A 62 -5.26 8.86 -19.69
CA ARG A 62 -5.30 7.48 -19.17
C ARG A 62 -6.42 7.27 -18.16
N ILE A 63 -6.77 8.29 -17.35
CA ILE A 63 -7.99 8.27 -16.50
C ILE A 63 -9.23 8.10 -17.39
N ALA A 64 -9.38 8.92 -18.43
CA ALA A 64 -10.52 8.86 -19.35
C ALA A 64 -10.63 7.49 -20.06
N ASN A 65 -9.50 6.85 -20.33
CA ASN A 65 -9.43 5.49 -20.89
C ASN A 65 -9.63 4.37 -19.86
N ASN A 66 -9.87 4.70 -18.59
CA ASN A 66 -10.03 3.72 -17.49
C ASN A 66 -8.81 2.77 -17.32
N GLU A 67 -7.60 3.31 -17.48
CA GLU A 67 -6.35 2.55 -17.41
C GLU A 67 -5.80 2.38 -15.99
N PHE A 68 -6.33 3.12 -15.00
CA PHE A 68 -5.91 3.06 -13.61
C PHE A 68 -6.77 2.11 -12.76
N LEU A 69 -6.14 1.42 -11.81
CA LEU A 69 -6.81 0.70 -10.73
C LEU A 69 -7.35 1.66 -9.67
N GLU A 70 -6.52 2.62 -9.33
CA GLU A 70 -6.82 3.72 -8.42
C GLU A 70 -5.97 4.93 -8.85
N TYR A 71 -6.43 6.11 -8.53
CA TYR A 71 -5.67 7.36 -8.69
C TYR A 71 -6.20 8.43 -7.75
N GLU A 72 -5.34 9.41 -7.45
CA GLU A 72 -5.67 10.55 -6.62
C GLU A 72 -5.01 11.82 -7.18
N GLU A 73 -5.76 12.92 -7.21
CA GLU A 73 -5.20 14.26 -7.43
C GLU A 73 -4.85 14.88 -6.08
N VAL A 74 -3.58 14.82 -5.68
CA VAL A 74 -3.08 15.31 -4.38
C VAL A 74 -3.02 16.83 -4.35
N TYR A 75 -2.63 17.46 -5.46
CA TYR A 75 -2.66 18.89 -5.71
C TYR A 75 -3.06 19.11 -7.17
N LYS A 76 -3.49 20.34 -7.50
CA LYS A 76 -3.86 20.68 -8.87
C LYS A 76 -2.83 20.19 -9.89
N ASP A 77 -3.28 19.36 -10.82
CA ASP A 77 -2.49 18.72 -11.88
C ASP A 77 -1.35 17.80 -11.38
N ARG A 78 -1.36 17.43 -10.11
CA ARG A 78 -0.42 16.48 -9.52
C ARG A 78 -1.15 15.20 -9.12
N PHE A 79 -1.06 14.22 -9.98
CA PHE A 79 -1.70 12.92 -9.85
C PHE A 79 -0.71 11.84 -9.42
N TYR A 80 -1.25 10.85 -8.72
CA TYR A 80 -0.62 9.56 -8.45
C TYR A 80 -1.64 8.46 -8.72
N GLY A 81 -1.19 7.29 -9.18
CA GLY A 81 -2.10 6.17 -9.41
C GLY A 81 -1.39 4.93 -9.89
N THR A 82 -2.11 3.83 -9.95
CA THR A 82 -1.60 2.53 -10.34
C THR A 82 -2.18 2.08 -11.67
N LEU A 83 -1.31 1.90 -12.67
CA LEU A 83 -1.69 1.46 -14.01
C LEU A 83 -1.98 -0.04 -14.05
N LYS A 84 -3.17 -0.44 -14.50
CA LYS A 84 -3.59 -1.84 -14.66
C LYS A 84 -2.61 -2.66 -15.47
N ALA A 85 -2.16 -2.12 -16.61
CA ALA A 85 -1.26 -2.82 -17.54
C ALA A 85 0.10 -3.17 -16.89
N GLN A 86 0.62 -2.33 -16.00
CA GLN A 86 1.90 -2.60 -15.33
C GLN A 86 1.75 -3.71 -14.30
N VAL A 87 0.67 -3.71 -13.54
CA VAL A 87 0.36 -4.78 -12.59
C VAL A 87 0.18 -6.11 -13.31
N GLU A 88 -0.61 -6.15 -14.38
CA GLU A 88 -0.82 -7.37 -15.16
C GLU A 88 0.47 -7.90 -15.78
N LYS A 89 1.39 -7.02 -16.21
CA LYS A 89 2.71 -7.39 -16.69
C LYS A 89 3.55 -8.09 -15.62
N GLN A 90 3.55 -7.55 -14.39
CA GLN A 90 4.26 -8.16 -13.26
C GLN A 90 3.66 -9.53 -12.91
N LEU A 91 2.33 -9.63 -12.82
CA LEU A 91 1.63 -10.88 -12.54
C LEU A 91 1.89 -11.94 -13.61
N ALA A 92 1.86 -11.56 -14.89
CA ALA A 92 2.16 -12.46 -15.99
C ALA A 92 3.60 -12.98 -15.98
N ALA A 93 4.55 -12.17 -15.45
CA ALA A 93 5.93 -12.59 -15.22
C ALA A 93 6.09 -13.50 -13.98
N GLY A 94 5.00 -13.85 -13.28
CA GLY A 94 5.01 -14.69 -12.08
C GLY A 94 5.44 -13.96 -10.82
N GLN A 95 5.55 -12.63 -10.84
CA GLN A 95 5.84 -11.83 -9.64
C GLN A 95 4.59 -11.69 -8.77
N ASN A 96 4.76 -11.79 -7.47
CA ASN A 96 3.73 -11.41 -6.51
C ASN A 96 3.86 -9.91 -6.22
N VAL A 97 2.77 -9.17 -6.40
CA VAL A 97 2.80 -7.70 -6.37
C VAL A 97 2.27 -7.18 -5.05
N ILE A 98 3.07 -6.35 -4.37
CA ILE A 98 2.67 -5.65 -3.15
C ILE A 98 2.15 -4.25 -3.49
N PHE A 99 1.00 -3.90 -2.90
CA PHE A 99 0.47 -2.55 -2.83
C PHE A 99 0.56 -2.01 -1.41
N ASP A 100 1.11 -0.83 -1.27
CA ASP A 100 1.08 -0.02 -0.06
C ASP A 100 0.19 1.19 -0.34
N VAL A 101 -1.08 1.07 0.00
CA VAL A 101 -2.13 2.04 -0.35
C VAL A 101 -2.99 2.40 0.86
N ASP A 102 -3.74 3.50 0.75
CA ASP A 102 -4.75 3.83 1.74
C ASP A 102 -5.91 2.82 1.74
N VAL A 103 -6.79 2.90 2.74
CA VAL A 103 -7.87 1.93 2.93
C VAL A 103 -8.90 1.93 1.81
N VAL A 104 -9.15 3.08 1.18
CA VAL A 104 -10.11 3.19 0.07
C VAL A 104 -9.52 2.57 -1.20
N GLY A 105 -8.27 2.92 -1.52
CA GLY A 105 -7.52 2.32 -2.63
C GLY A 105 -7.39 0.80 -2.47
N GLY A 106 -7.07 0.34 -1.26
CA GLY A 106 -6.98 -1.09 -0.95
C GLY A 106 -8.29 -1.84 -1.21
N CYS A 107 -9.42 -1.30 -0.75
CA CYS A 107 -10.73 -1.89 -1.01
C CYS A 107 -11.08 -1.91 -2.52
N ASN A 108 -10.73 -0.85 -3.25
CA ASN A 108 -10.98 -0.77 -4.69
C ASN A 108 -10.15 -1.79 -5.47
N ILE A 109 -8.87 -1.96 -5.14
CA ILE A 109 -7.98 -2.96 -5.73
C ILE A 109 -8.51 -4.37 -5.43
N LYS A 110 -8.85 -4.65 -4.17
CA LYS A 110 -9.45 -5.93 -3.77
C LYS A 110 -10.73 -6.24 -4.54
N LYS A 111 -11.63 -5.27 -4.68
CA LYS A 111 -12.86 -5.42 -5.45
C LYS A 111 -12.59 -5.75 -6.92
N PHE A 112 -11.55 -5.17 -7.51
CA PHE A 112 -11.19 -5.41 -8.91
C PHE A 112 -10.58 -6.80 -9.13
N TYR A 113 -9.68 -7.24 -8.25
CA TYR A 113 -8.94 -8.50 -8.41
C TYR A 113 -9.59 -9.71 -7.74
N GLY A 114 -10.55 -9.51 -6.82
CA GLY A 114 -11.24 -10.61 -6.14
C GLY A 114 -10.27 -11.57 -5.42
N ASP A 115 -10.41 -12.85 -5.71
CA ASP A 115 -9.62 -13.93 -5.07
C ASP A 115 -8.15 -13.98 -5.53
N ARG A 116 -7.77 -13.22 -6.56
CA ARG A 116 -6.36 -13.04 -6.94
C ARG A 116 -5.58 -12.12 -6.00
N ALA A 117 -6.28 -11.42 -5.11
CA ALA A 117 -5.71 -10.47 -4.17
C ALA A 117 -6.03 -10.85 -2.72
N LEU A 118 -5.03 -10.73 -1.85
CA LEU A 118 -5.17 -10.77 -0.41
C LEU A 118 -5.05 -9.34 0.14
N SER A 119 -6.05 -8.88 0.88
CA SER A 119 -6.00 -7.58 1.55
C SER A 119 -5.66 -7.76 3.03
N VAL A 120 -4.62 -7.07 3.49
CA VAL A 120 -4.07 -7.15 4.84
C VAL A 120 -4.10 -5.76 5.48
N PHE A 121 -4.74 -5.66 6.63
CA PHE A 121 -4.74 -4.45 7.43
C PHE A 121 -3.82 -4.59 8.63
N ILE A 122 -2.84 -3.70 8.77
CA ILE A 122 -1.95 -3.68 9.93
C ILE A 122 -2.53 -2.71 10.96
N GLN A 123 -2.91 -3.24 12.10
CA GLN A 123 -3.57 -2.49 13.17
C GLN A 123 -2.62 -2.25 14.33
N PRO A 124 -2.55 -1.02 14.88
CA PRO A 124 -1.89 -0.80 16.17
C PRO A 124 -2.75 -1.44 17.28
N PRO A 125 -2.17 -1.81 18.44
CA PRO A 125 -2.93 -2.42 19.53
C PRO A 125 -3.99 -1.48 20.11
N SER A 126 -3.74 -0.17 20.08
CA SER A 126 -4.69 0.86 20.48
C SER A 126 -4.33 2.22 19.87
N LEU A 127 -5.28 3.18 19.89
CA LEU A 127 -5.02 4.56 19.51
C LEU A 127 -4.04 5.25 20.48
N GLU A 128 -4.07 4.87 21.76
CA GLU A 128 -3.12 5.39 22.74
C GLU A 128 -1.69 4.96 22.42
N GLU A 129 -1.48 3.69 22.10
CA GLU A 129 -0.18 3.19 21.69
C GLU A 129 0.28 3.84 20.36
N LEU A 130 -0.63 4.04 19.41
CA LEU A 130 -0.34 4.76 18.18
C LEU A 130 0.12 6.20 18.47
N ARG A 131 -0.55 6.91 19.39
CA ARG A 131 -0.15 8.25 19.85
C ARG A 131 1.27 8.23 20.40
N LYS A 132 1.61 7.27 21.26
CA LYS A 132 2.97 7.11 21.83
C LYS A 132 4.01 6.93 20.73
N ARG A 133 3.72 6.07 19.75
CA ARG A 133 4.62 5.80 18.60
C ARG A 133 4.84 7.04 17.74
N LEU A 134 3.78 7.79 17.43
CA LEU A 134 3.88 9.02 16.65
C LEU A 134 4.66 10.11 17.40
N THR A 135 4.37 10.29 18.69
CA THR A 135 5.09 11.26 19.55
C THR A 135 6.57 10.88 19.70
N GLY A 136 6.86 9.59 19.90
CA GLY A 136 8.22 9.08 20.10
C GLY A 136 9.15 9.23 18.90
N ARG A 137 8.61 9.43 17.69
CA ARG A 137 9.42 9.75 16.50
C ARG A 137 10.06 11.13 16.55
N GLY A 138 9.48 12.07 17.28
CA GLY A 138 10.00 13.44 17.45
C GLY A 138 10.03 14.27 16.16
N THR A 139 9.38 13.82 15.09
CA THR A 139 9.41 14.44 13.76
C THR A 139 8.21 15.33 13.48
N ASP A 140 7.11 15.15 14.22
CA ASP A 140 5.85 15.81 13.97
C ASP A 140 5.48 16.77 15.11
N ALA A 141 4.91 17.93 14.75
CA ALA A 141 4.32 18.86 15.71
C ALA A 141 3.03 18.24 16.33
N PRO A 142 2.62 18.68 17.54
CA PRO A 142 1.42 18.16 18.22
C PRO A 142 0.16 18.17 17.35
N GLU A 143 -0.07 19.22 16.57
CA GLU A 143 -1.23 19.38 15.69
C GLU A 143 -1.22 18.35 14.56
N VAL A 144 -0.03 18.00 14.06
CA VAL A 144 0.14 16.96 13.03
C VAL A 144 -0.19 15.58 13.61
N ILE A 145 0.22 15.32 14.87
CA ILE A 145 -0.09 14.06 15.56
C ILE A 145 -1.60 13.93 15.74
N GLU A 146 -2.31 14.98 16.18
CA GLU A 146 -3.78 14.94 16.31
C GLU A 146 -4.47 14.70 14.96
N SER A 147 -4.01 15.35 13.91
CA SER A 147 -4.52 15.11 12.55
C SER A 147 -4.32 13.66 12.11
N ARG A 148 -3.15 13.08 12.39
CA ARG A 148 -2.85 11.66 12.07
C ARG A 148 -3.72 10.69 12.87
N LEU A 149 -4.00 11.00 14.14
CA LEU A 149 -4.88 10.18 14.99
C LEU A 149 -6.34 10.26 14.54
N ALA A 150 -6.83 11.43 14.13
CA ALA A 150 -8.15 11.57 13.54
C ALA A 150 -8.27 10.75 12.25
N LYS A 151 -7.26 10.79 11.38
CA LYS A 151 -7.19 9.96 10.17
C LYS A 151 -7.13 8.46 10.52
N ALA A 152 -6.34 8.09 11.54
CA ALA A 152 -6.24 6.71 12.00
C ALA A 152 -7.60 6.14 12.46
N THR A 153 -8.41 6.94 13.13
CA THR A 153 -9.77 6.53 13.54
C THR A 153 -10.65 6.20 12.32
N PHE A 154 -10.56 7.01 11.27
CA PHE A 154 -11.22 6.73 10.00
C PHE A 154 -10.68 5.44 9.35
N GLU A 155 -9.37 5.29 9.27
CA GLU A 155 -8.72 4.12 8.65
C GLU A 155 -9.05 2.82 9.41
N LEU A 156 -9.07 2.85 10.74
CA LEU A 156 -9.45 1.72 11.58
C LEU A 156 -10.89 1.25 11.35
N SER A 157 -11.81 2.15 10.97
CA SER A 157 -13.19 1.77 10.63
C SER A 157 -13.29 0.90 9.36
N TYR A 158 -12.22 0.83 8.58
CA TYR A 158 -12.13 -0.02 7.38
C TYR A 158 -11.54 -1.41 7.67
N ALA A 159 -11.00 -1.67 8.86
CA ALA A 159 -10.30 -2.93 9.16
C ALA A 159 -11.15 -4.17 8.81
N GLU A 160 -12.45 -4.15 9.15
CA GLU A 160 -13.37 -5.27 8.87
C GLU A 160 -13.62 -5.54 7.37
N LYS A 161 -13.22 -4.62 6.48
CA LYS A 161 -13.34 -4.78 5.03
C LYS A 161 -12.15 -5.50 4.40
N PHE A 162 -11.11 -5.76 5.19
CA PHE A 162 -9.92 -6.47 4.76
C PHE A 162 -10.03 -7.95 5.07
N ASP A 163 -9.40 -8.79 4.25
CA ASP A 163 -9.43 -10.26 4.42
C ASP A 163 -8.75 -10.67 5.73
N VAL A 164 -7.68 -9.97 6.10
CA VAL A 164 -6.90 -10.26 7.30
C VAL A 164 -6.54 -8.97 8.04
N VAL A 165 -6.69 -8.99 9.36
CA VAL A 165 -6.23 -7.93 10.27
C VAL A 165 -5.10 -8.49 11.12
N ILE A 166 -3.91 -7.86 11.06
CA ILE A 166 -2.75 -8.22 11.87
C ILE A 166 -2.52 -7.10 12.90
N VAL A 167 -2.64 -7.45 14.18
CA VAL A 167 -2.36 -6.50 15.26
C VAL A 167 -0.86 -6.46 15.55
N ASN A 168 -0.23 -5.30 15.29
CA ASN A 168 1.18 -5.09 15.56
C ASN A 168 1.40 -4.55 16.98
N ASP A 169 1.18 -5.42 17.97
CA ASP A 169 1.58 -5.19 19.37
C ASP A 169 3.05 -5.58 19.57
N ASN A 170 3.44 -6.73 19.05
CA ASN A 170 4.82 -7.19 18.98
C ASN A 170 5.23 -7.37 17.51
N LEU A 171 6.30 -6.68 17.10
CA LEU A 171 6.73 -6.64 15.70
C LEU A 171 7.10 -8.04 15.17
N GLU A 172 7.85 -8.83 15.93
CA GLU A 172 8.30 -10.16 15.47
C GLU A 172 7.13 -11.11 15.26
N LYS A 173 6.12 -11.06 16.16
CA LYS A 173 4.88 -11.84 16.01
C LYS A 173 4.09 -11.39 14.79
N ALA A 174 3.94 -10.08 14.61
CA ALA A 174 3.23 -9.52 13.44
C ALA A 174 3.93 -9.87 12.11
N GLN A 175 5.26 -9.86 12.08
CA GLN A 175 6.04 -10.29 10.91
C GLN A 175 5.86 -11.79 10.63
N ALA A 176 5.90 -12.62 11.65
CA ALA A 176 5.69 -14.08 11.51
C ALA A 176 4.28 -14.41 11.01
N GLU A 177 3.26 -13.73 11.55
CA GLU A 177 1.87 -13.88 11.12
C GLU A 177 1.68 -13.43 9.68
N ALA A 178 2.22 -12.27 9.30
CA ALA A 178 2.17 -11.76 7.94
C ALA A 178 2.86 -12.72 6.95
N LEU A 179 4.06 -13.21 7.30
CA LEU A 179 4.80 -14.16 6.47
C LEU A 179 4.01 -15.46 6.25
N LYS A 180 3.45 -16.02 7.32
CA LYS A 180 2.62 -17.25 7.23
C LYS A 180 1.41 -17.01 6.34
N THR A 181 0.65 -15.96 6.60
CA THR A 181 -0.58 -15.62 5.87
C THR A 181 -0.32 -15.44 4.37
N ILE A 182 0.73 -14.69 4.02
CA ILE A 182 1.07 -14.45 2.60
C ILE A 182 1.58 -15.71 1.93
N ARG A 183 2.41 -16.50 2.61
CA ARG A 183 2.90 -17.78 2.07
C ARG A 183 1.76 -18.73 1.78
N ASP A 184 0.84 -18.89 2.72
CA ASP A 184 -0.33 -19.76 2.56
C ASP A 184 -1.22 -19.30 1.38
N PHE A 185 -1.37 -17.98 1.21
CA PHE A 185 -2.12 -17.40 0.08
C PHE A 185 -1.44 -17.61 -1.28
N ILE A 186 -0.13 -17.43 -1.36
CA ILE A 186 0.64 -17.59 -2.61
C ILE A 186 0.63 -19.06 -3.08
N GLN A 187 0.56 -20.01 -2.14
CA GLN A 187 0.60 -21.43 -2.43
C GLN A 187 -0.75 -22.03 -2.85
N GLN A 188 -1.85 -21.30 -2.68
CA GLN A 188 -3.19 -21.70 -3.17
C GLN A 188 -3.29 -21.53 -4.69
#